data_2d3b1886233b094bb3263b21954d44da
#
_entry.id   2d3b1886233b094bb3263b21954d44da
#
_cell.length_a   1.000
_cell.length_b   1.000
_cell.length_c   1.000
_cell.angle_alpha   90.00
_cell.angle_beta   90.00
_cell.angle_gamma   90.00
#
_symmetry.space_group_name_H-M   'P 1'
#
loop_
_entity.id
_entity.type
_entity.pdbx_description
1 polymer ?
#
loop_
_entity_poly.entity_id
_entity_poly.type
_entity_poly.pdbx_seq_one_letter_code
_entity_poly.pdbx_strand_id
1 'polypeptide(L)' 'MKYESSVPAPAEVLALRCALQERLDIGITAAQDRCAEMLHTSRRAWQQWEHGDRKMHPAFWELIRIKTEGETRT' A
#
# COMPACT_ATOMS: atom_id res chain seq x y z
N MET A 1 22.70 -10.63 -3.87
CA MET A 1 21.73 -10.25 -4.56
C MET A 1 21.41 -8.87 -4.34
N LYS A 2 20.86 -8.26 -5.14
CA LYS A 2 20.60 -7.01 -5.00
C LYS A 2 19.22 -6.74 -4.83
N TYR A 3 18.87 -5.98 -3.92
CA TYR A 3 17.58 -5.61 -3.66
C TYR A 3 17.20 -4.49 -4.55
N GLU A 4 16.28 -4.68 -5.40
CA GLU A 4 15.92 -3.67 -6.26
C GLU A 4 14.75 -2.98 -5.79
N SER A 5 14.86 -1.74 -5.41
CA SER A 5 13.78 -0.99 -4.95
C SER A 5 13.31 -0.11 -6.04
N SER A 6 12.28 -0.43 -6.73
CA SER A 6 11.81 0.43 -7.78
C SER A 6 10.50 1.06 -7.36
N VAL A 7 10.16 2.17 -8.01
CA VAL A 7 8.91 2.85 -7.78
C VAL A 7 7.79 1.95 -8.28
N PRO A 8 6.80 1.63 -7.46
CA PRO A 8 5.73 0.75 -7.92
C PRO A 8 4.82 1.49 -8.89
N ALA A 9 4.25 0.76 -9.83
CA ALA A 9 3.25 1.33 -10.71
C ALA A 9 1.98 1.56 -9.92
N PRO A 10 1.15 2.55 -10.30
CA PRO A 10 -0.11 2.76 -9.60
C PRO A 10 -0.96 1.51 -9.52
N ALA A 11 -0.94 0.68 -10.56
CA ALA A 11 -1.72 -0.56 -10.56
C ALA A 11 -1.24 -1.52 -9.48
N GLU A 12 0.05 -1.52 -9.17
CA GLU A 12 0.58 -2.36 -8.11
C GLU A 12 0.14 -1.89 -6.74
N VAL A 13 0.11 -0.56 -6.55
CA VAL A 13 -0.35 0.02 -5.31
C VAL A 13 -1.82 -0.30 -5.10
N LEU A 14 -2.61 -0.15 -6.15
CA LEU A 14 -4.02 -0.47 -6.10
C LEU A 14 -4.26 -1.94 -5.80
N ALA A 15 -3.51 -2.82 -6.44
CA ALA A 15 -3.67 -4.27 -6.25
C ALA A 15 -3.36 -4.67 -4.80
N LEU A 16 -2.35 -4.06 -4.21
CA LEU A 16 -2.01 -4.36 -2.82
C LEU A 16 -3.15 -3.96 -1.89
N ARG A 17 -3.72 -2.77 -2.10
CA ARG A 17 -4.83 -2.32 -1.27
C ARG A 17 -6.06 -3.20 -1.48
N CYS A 18 -6.35 -3.60 -2.72
CA CYS A 18 -7.49 -4.47 -2.99
C CYS A 18 -7.33 -5.82 -2.31
N ALA A 19 -6.12 -6.37 -2.29
CA ALA A 19 -5.87 -7.64 -1.64
C ALA A 19 -6.12 -7.53 -0.13
N LEU A 20 -5.67 -6.43 0.47
CA LEU A 20 -5.88 -6.20 1.89
C LEU A 20 -7.37 -6.02 2.17
N GLN A 21 -8.07 -5.30 1.30
CA GLN A 21 -9.50 -5.07 1.42
C GLN A 21 -10.27 -6.38 1.46
N GLU A 22 -9.95 -7.29 0.55
CA GLU A 22 -10.60 -8.59 0.51
C GLU A 22 -10.27 -9.43 1.72
N ARG A 23 -9.01 -9.42 2.10
CA ARG A 23 -8.55 -10.24 3.20
C ARG A 23 -9.17 -9.83 4.53
N LEU A 24 -9.33 -8.54 4.75
CA LEU A 24 -9.90 -8.03 5.98
C LEU A 24 -11.41 -7.83 5.89
N ASP A 25 -11.97 -8.01 4.72
CA ASP A 25 -13.41 -7.85 4.49
C ASP A 25 -13.87 -6.46 4.91
N ILE A 26 -13.21 -5.43 4.41
CA ILE A 26 -13.54 -4.05 4.74
C ILE A 26 -13.76 -3.27 3.45
N GLY A 27 -14.29 -2.07 3.56
CA GLY A 27 -14.57 -1.25 2.38
C GLY A 27 -13.32 -0.57 1.85
N ILE A 28 -13.49 0.14 0.74
CA ILE A 28 -12.39 0.80 0.05
C ILE A 28 -11.74 1.85 0.94
N THR A 29 -12.54 2.73 1.53
CA THR A 29 -12.01 3.82 2.35
C THR A 29 -11.28 3.27 3.58
N ALA A 30 -11.86 2.27 4.22
CA ALA A 30 -11.24 1.67 5.39
C ALA A 30 -9.91 1.02 5.04
N ALA A 31 -9.84 0.38 3.87
CA ALA A 31 -8.60 -0.26 3.43
C ALA A 31 -7.54 0.80 3.12
N GLN A 32 -7.94 1.90 2.49
CA GLN A 32 -7.00 2.98 2.21
C GLN A 32 -6.47 3.60 3.50
N ASP A 33 -7.35 3.79 4.49
CA ASP A 33 -6.92 4.30 5.79
C ASP A 33 -5.94 3.35 6.46
N ARG A 34 -6.21 2.04 6.35
CA ARG A 34 -5.33 1.06 6.96
C ARG A 34 -3.95 1.11 6.34
N CYS A 35 -3.89 1.19 5.00
CA CYS A 35 -2.61 1.28 4.30
C CYS A 35 -1.87 2.56 4.68
N ALA A 36 -2.59 3.67 4.75
CA ALA A 36 -1.98 4.94 5.09
C ALA A 36 -1.42 4.93 6.51
N GLU A 37 -2.15 4.33 7.43
CA GLU A 37 -1.69 4.22 8.81
C GLU A 37 -0.41 3.42 8.93
N MET A 38 -0.31 2.35 8.15
CA MET A 38 0.89 1.53 8.20
C MET A 38 2.12 2.31 7.78
N LEU A 39 1.93 3.32 6.94
CA LEU A 39 3.03 4.15 6.45
C LEU A 39 3.12 5.49 7.17
N HIS A 40 2.31 5.70 8.19
CA HIS A 40 2.28 6.94 8.97
C HIS A 40 2.00 8.14 8.07
N THR A 41 1.04 7.97 7.15
CA THR A 41 0.68 9.04 6.23
C THR A 41 -0.83 9.17 6.15
N SER A 42 -1.33 10.05 5.30
CA SER A 42 -2.75 10.30 5.19
C SER A 42 -3.40 9.46 4.10
N ARG A 43 -4.71 9.25 4.20
CA ARG A 43 -5.45 8.57 3.15
C ARG A 43 -5.30 9.29 1.82
N ARG A 44 -5.24 10.64 1.86
CA ARG A 44 -5.09 11.42 0.65
C ARG A 44 -3.79 11.08 -0.07
N ALA A 45 -2.69 10.95 0.67
CA ALA A 45 -1.42 10.58 0.06
C ALA A 45 -1.52 9.20 -0.56
N TRP A 46 -2.17 8.26 0.13
CA TRP A 46 -2.35 6.92 -0.41
C TRP A 46 -3.15 6.96 -1.71
N GLN A 47 -4.24 7.74 -1.73
CA GLN A 47 -5.07 7.87 -2.93
C GLN A 47 -4.28 8.43 -4.10
N GLN A 48 -3.40 9.39 -3.84
CA GLN A 48 -2.58 9.96 -4.90
C GLN A 48 -1.65 8.92 -5.50
N TRP A 49 -1.14 8.02 -4.69
CA TRP A 49 -0.30 6.95 -5.17
C TRP A 49 -1.09 5.95 -6.01
N GLU A 50 -2.31 5.64 -5.60
CA GLU A 50 -3.17 4.73 -6.36
C GLU A 50 -3.55 5.29 -7.72
N HIS A 51 -3.75 6.61 -7.76
CA HIS A 51 -4.18 7.24 -9.01
C HIS A 51 -3.01 7.66 -9.91
N GLY A 52 -1.80 7.53 -9.44
CA GLY A 52 -0.65 7.93 -10.23
C GLY A 52 -0.35 9.41 -10.19
N ASP A 53 -1.04 10.17 -9.33
CA ASP A 53 -0.79 11.62 -9.21
C ASP A 53 0.55 11.89 -8.56
N ARG A 54 1.02 10.96 -7.75
CA ARG A 54 2.32 11.07 -7.12
C ARG A 54 2.99 9.70 -7.17
N LYS A 55 4.30 9.70 -7.27
CA LYS A 55 5.06 8.45 -7.29
C LYS A 55 5.39 8.06 -5.86
N MET A 56 5.17 6.79 -5.53
CA MET A 56 5.46 6.31 -4.20
C MET A 56 6.94 6.01 -4.09
N HIS A 57 7.58 6.52 -3.05
CA HIS A 57 8.98 6.24 -2.82
C HIS A 57 9.16 4.74 -2.58
N PRO A 58 10.21 4.14 -3.13
CA PRO A 58 10.44 2.70 -2.97
C PRO A 58 10.47 2.24 -1.52
N ALA A 59 10.93 3.08 -0.60
CA ALA A 59 10.99 2.70 0.80
C ALA A 59 9.58 2.48 1.37
N PHE A 60 8.62 3.31 0.96
CA PHE A 60 7.24 3.12 1.41
C PHE A 60 6.66 1.84 0.80
N TRP A 61 7.01 1.56 -0.44
CA TRP A 61 6.52 0.36 -1.11
C TRP A 61 7.03 -0.90 -0.39
N GLU A 62 8.29 -0.88 -0.06
CA GLU A 62 8.88 -1.99 0.65
C GLU A 62 8.23 -2.16 2.02
N LEU A 63 8.06 -1.05 2.73
CA LEU A 63 7.50 -1.09 4.08
C LEU A 63 6.08 -1.62 4.07
N ILE A 64 5.25 -1.14 3.13
CA ILE A 64 3.85 -1.57 3.12
C ILE A 64 3.75 -3.06 2.77
N ARG A 65 4.63 -3.57 1.91
CA ARG A 65 4.60 -4.98 1.58
C ARG A 65 4.96 -5.82 2.79
N ILE A 66 5.95 -5.38 3.56
CA ILE A 66 6.34 -6.09 4.75
C ILE A 66 5.21 -6.10 5.79
N LYS A 67 4.59 -4.95 5.98
CA LYS A 67 3.55 -4.82 6.98
C LYS A 67 2.28 -5.58 6.60
N THR A 68 1.92 -5.57 5.31
CA THR A 68 0.73 -6.30 4.89
C THR A 68 0.95 -7.80 4.97
N GLU A 69 2.17 -8.26 4.77
CA GLU A 69 2.47 -9.66 4.97
C GLU A 69 2.28 -10.02 6.43
N GLY A 70 2.69 -9.16 7.34
CA GLY A 70 2.50 -9.38 8.76
C GLY A 70 1.03 -9.46 9.13
N GLU A 71 0.20 -8.61 8.51
CA GLU A 71 -1.22 -8.62 8.77
C GLU A 71 -1.85 -9.96 8.42
N THR A 72 -1.32 -10.62 7.43
CA THR A 72 -1.93 -11.85 6.97
C THR A 72 -1.36 -13.08 7.64
N ARG A 73 -0.36 -12.93 8.44
CA ARG A 73 0.26 -14.06 9.09
C ARG A 73 -0.31 -14.44 10.40
N THR A 74 -1.16 -13.70 10.94
CA THR A 74 -1.70 -14.02 12.26
C THR A 74 -2.71 -15.15 12.24
#